data_19ffbcd95f80ff4fbc6caddadb7bd386
#
_entry.id   19ffbcd95f80ff4fbc6caddadb7bd386
#
_cell.length_a   1.000
_cell.length_b   1.000
_cell.length_c   1.000
_cell.angle_alpha   90.00
_cell.angle_beta   90.00
_cell.angle_gamma   90.00
#
_symmetry.space_group_name_H-M   'P 1'
#
loop_
_entity.id
_entity.type
_entity.pdbx_description
1 polymer ?
#
loop_
_entity_poly.entity_id
_entity_poly.type
_entity_poly.pdbx_seq_one_letter_code
_entity_poly.pdbx_strand_id
1 'polypeptide(L)'
;MIIIELMGGLGNQMQQYALYRKFLSLGKEAKLDASWFDGNDRRDRKYPREFELTYFRNLPMALCTKREKEALTGGDGAISRLLRKTGLKKNAVRVVEGMYEPDIFSLDDAYLVGYFACNKYYEDVLPAIRRDVVFPVNPDGTAAEKNRAAMEQMDRETFAAGGEAHDAADGQQGGEKPPVSCSIHFRRGDYLDPANSFLTGICTEAYYEGAVRYLKEQYPGRRFHYWLFSDDPDFARSRHFGDGDEENTVVYWNTGKSSLLDMQLMSRCSVNICANSTFSFWGARLNPREDAVLIRPSTHRTTQVESPELMHVYWKNWILINAMGELI
;
A
#
# COMPACT_ATOMS: atom_id res chain seq x y z
N MET A 1 -24.99 11.21 3.78
CA MET A 1 -24.09 10.78 2.67
C MET A 1 -22.67 11.22 2.95
N ILE A 2 -21.70 10.33 2.81
CA ILE A 2 -20.25 10.62 2.92
C ILE A 2 -19.65 10.66 1.53
N ILE A 3 -18.88 11.69 1.22
CA ILE A 3 -18.08 11.76 -0.01
C ILE A 3 -16.60 11.82 0.38
N ILE A 4 -15.77 10.99 -0.25
CA ILE A 4 -14.33 10.93 0.00
C ILE A 4 -13.61 11.41 -1.26
N GLU A 5 -12.76 12.44 -1.12
CA GLU A 5 -11.94 12.94 -2.22
C GLU A 5 -10.84 11.93 -2.54
N LEU A 6 -10.75 11.54 -3.80
CA LEU A 6 -9.63 10.76 -4.33
C LEU A 6 -8.50 11.69 -4.77
N MET A 7 -7.27 11.43 -4.30
CA MET A 7 -6.09 12.21 -4.65
C MET A 7 -4.79 11.40 -4.54
N GLY A 8 -3.73 11.91 -5.16
CA GLY A 8 -2.41 11.27 -5.11
C GLY A 8 -2.28 10.05 -6.02
N GLY A 9 -1.24 9.25 -5.83
CA GLY A 9 -0.99 8.02 -6.60
C GLY A 9 -1.82 6.84 -6.13
N LEU A 10 -1.71 5.70 -6.83
CA LEU A 10 -2.52 4.50 -6.62
C LEU A 10 -2.62 4.07 -5.16
N GLY A 11 -1.51 4.03 -4.42
CA GLY A 11 -1.54 3.62 -3.01
C GLY A 11 -2.41 4.52 -2.13
N ASN A 12 -2.41 5.84 -2.39
CA ASN A 12 -3.28 6.77 -1.68
C ASN A 12 -4.75 6.60 -2.08
N GLN A 13 -5.01 6.42 -3.38
CA GLN A 13 -6.36 6.15 -3.89
C GLN A 13 -6.93 4.86 -3.31
N MET A 14 -6.10 3.84 -3.14
CA MET A 14 -6.49 2.58 -2.47
C MET A 14 -6.87 2.77 -0.99
N GLN A 15 -6.20 3.68 -0.27
CA GLN A 15 -6.57 4.02 1.12
C GLN A 15 -7.93 4.71 1.18
N GLN A 16 -8.16 5.65 0.29
CA GLN A 16 -9.43 6.38 0.17
C GLN A 16 -10.56 5.43 -0.27
N TYR A 17 -10.27 4.51 -1.19
CA TYR A 17 -11.19 3.43 -1.56
C TYR A 17 -11.51 2.50 -0.37
N ALA A 18 -10.51 2.13 0.42
CA ALA A 18 -10.72 1.29 1.58
C ALA A 18 -11.59 1.97 2.65
N LEU A 19 -11.41 3.27 2.85
CA LEU A 19 -12.28 4.07 3.72
C LEU A 19 -13.71 4.13 3.17
N TYR A 20 -13.90 4.28 1.86
CA TYR A 20 -15.21 4.19 1.21
C TYR A 20 -15.87 2.84 1.50
N ARG A 21 -15.15 1.72 1.34
CA ARG A 21 -15.64 0.38 1.66
C ARG A 21 -15.99 0.24 3.15
N LYS A 22 -15.23 0.88 4.03
CA LYS A 22 -15.51 0.91 5.47
C LYS A 22 -16.83 1.63 5.76
N PHE A 23 -17.08 2.79 5.18
CA PHE A 23 -18.37 3.48 5.37
C PHE A 23 -19.56 2.66 4.87
N LEU A 24 -19.42 1.98 3.71
CA LEU A 24 -20.46 1.07 3.23
C LEU A 24 -20.71 -0.09 4.20
N SER A 25 -19.66 -0.66 4.80
CA SER A 25 -19.80 -1.75 5.79
C SER A 25 -20.51 -1.32 7.07
N LEU A 26 -20.47 -0.02 7.39
CA LEU A 26 -21.21 0.59 8.50
C LEU A 26 -22.66 0.94 8.13
N GLY A 27 -23.12 0.57 6.92
CA GLY A 27 -24.48 0.88 6.43
C GLY A 27 -24.67 2.36 6.03
N LYS A 28 -23.58 3.12 5.88
CA LYS A 28 -23.66 4.53 5.48
C LYS A 28 -23.63 4.64 3.95
N GLU A 29 -24.40 5.58 3.41
CA GLU A 29 -24.29 5.97 2.02
C GLU A 29 -22.97 6.71 1.81
N ALA A 30 -22.09 6.16 0.94
CA ALA A 30 -20.79 6.73 0.63
C ALA A 30 -20.53 6.75 -0.88
N LYS A 31 -19.78 7.75 -1.33
CA LYS A 31 -19.33 7.92 -2.71
C LYS A 31 -17.90 8.45 -2.75
N LEU A 32 -17.24 8.29 -3.90
CA LEU A 32 -15.90 8.80 -4.17
C LEU A 32 -15.99 10.01 -5.10
N ASP A 33 -15.14 11.01 -4.87
CA ASP A 33 -14.97 12.14 -5.78
C ASP A 33 -13.64 12.05 -6.51
N ALA A 34 -13.67 11.83 -7.82
CA ALA A 34 -12.47 11.75 -8.67
C ALA A 34 -12.13 13.09 -9.36
N SER A 35 -12.86 14.17 -9.09
CA SER A 35 -12.67 15.45 -9.78
C SER A 35 -11.33 16.13 -9.50
N TRP A 36 -10.58 15.66 -8.49
CA TRP A 36 -9.21 16.11 -8.24
C TRP A 36 -8.29 15.85 -9.45
N PHE A 37 -8.55 14.78 -10.21
CA PHE A 37 -7.76 14.41 -11.38
C PHE A 37 -8.08 15.24 -12.62
N ASP A 38 -9.27 15.85 -12.70
CA ASP A 38 -9.71 16.64 -13.86
C ASP A 38 -8.87 17.91 -14.11
N GLY A 39 -8.11 18.38 -13.12
CA GLY A 39 -7.28 19.57 -13.23
C GLY A 39 -5.83 19.35 -12.76
N ASN A 40 -5.44 18.11 -12.60
CA ASN A 40 -4.19 17.73 -11.94
C ASN A 40 -2.91 18.10 -12.70
N ASP A 41 -2.98 18.22 -14.02
CA ASP A 41 -1.91 18.76 -14.87
C ASP A 41 -1.37 20.12 -14.39
N ARG A 42 -2.15 20.86 -13.60
CA ARG A 42 -1.81 22.17 -13.07
C ARG A 42 -1.20 22.14 -11.67
N ARG A 43 -1.45 21.09 -10.87
CA ARG A 43 -1.04 21.01 -9.44
C ARG A 43 0.32 20.36 -9.27
N ASP A 44 0.62 19.34 -10.05
CA ASP A 44 1.91 18.67 -10.04
C ASP A 44 2.35 18.29 -11.46
N ARG A 45 2.96 19.25 -12.15
CA ARG A 45 3.49 19.02 -13.50
C ARG A 45 4.68 18.07 -13.53
N LYS A 46 5.38 17.94 -12.41
CA LYS A 46 6.59 17.12 -12.33
C LYS A 46 6.24 15.63 -12.12
N TYR A 47 5.18 15.38 -11.35
CA TYR A 47 4.72 14.01 -11.03
C TYR A 47 3.21 13.88 -11.29
N PRO A 48 2.79 13.85 -12.57
CA PRO A 48 1.38 13.80 -12.93
C PRO A 48 0.72 12.54 -12.34
N ARG A 49 -0.50 12.70 -11.85
CA ARG A 49 -1.29 11.62 -11.25
C ARG A 49 -2.57 11.42 -12.05
N GLU A 50 -2.92 10.16 -12.26
CA GLU A 50 -4.14 9.74 -12.95
C GLU A 50 -5.11 9.06 -11.97
N PHE A 51 -6.34 8.88 -12.39
CA PHE A 51 -7.32 8.10 -11.62
C PHE A 51 -7.04 6.61 -11.81
N GLU A 52 -6.09 6.08 -11.05
CA GLU A 52 -5.49 4.75 -11.24
C GLU A 52 -6.36 3.61 -10.70
N LEU A 53 -7.38 3.86 -9.86
CA LEU A 53 -8.33 2.81 -9.46
C LEU A 53 -9.07 2.20 -10.66
N THR A 54 -9.19 2.92 -11.75
CA THR A 54 -9.78 2.43 -13.01
C THR A 54 -8.92 1.39 -13.73
N TYR A 55 -7.69 1.20 -13.31
CA TYR A 55 -6.81 0.17 -13.87
C TYR A 55 -7.14 -1.22 -13.36
N PHE A 56 -7.78 -1.34 -12.19
CA PHE A 56 -8.33 -2.61 -11.73
C PHE A 56 -9.55 -3.02 -12.57
N ARG A 57 -9.76 -4.33 -12.73
CA ARG A 57 -10.90 -4.85 -13.49
C ARG A 57 -12.17 -4.76 -12.63
N ASN A 58 -13.12 -3.93 -13.08
CA ASN A 58 -14.45 -3.84 -12.48
C ASN A 58 -14.46 -3.59 -10.96
N LEU A 59 -13.55 -2.75 -10.47
CA LEU A 59 -13.53 -2.38 -9.05
C LEU A 59 -14.87 -1.72 -8.67
N PRO A 60 -15.63 -2.27 -7.71
CA PRO A 60 -16.96 -1.77 -7.37
C PRO A 60 -16.86 -0.42 -6.63
N MET A 61 -17.22 0.67 -7.30
CA MET A 61 -17.19 2.02 -6.73
C MET A 61 -18.33 2.88 -7.27
N ALA A 62 -18.83 3.79 -6.44
CA ALA A 62 -19.80 4.80 -6.82
C ALA A 62 -19.13 6.19 -6.79
N LEU A 63 -19.12 6.87 -7.94
CA LEU A 63 -18.64 8.26 -8.01
C LEU A 63 -19.77 9.23 -7.71
N CYS A 64 -19.46 10.33 -7.01
CA CYS A 64 -20.41 11.39 -6.77
C CYS A 64 -20.60 12.26 -8.02
N THR A 65 -21.78 12.83 -8.13
CA THR A 65 -22.06 13.89 -9.08
C THR A 65 -21.55 15.24 -8.57
N LYS A 66 -21.34 16.18 -9.48
CA LYS A 66 -20.99 17.57 -9.11
C LYS A 66 -22.03 18.18 -8.15
N ARG A 67 -23.31 17.91 -8.34
CA ARG A 67 -24.39 18.40 -7.47
C ARG A 67 -24.29 17.87 -6.04
N GLU A 68 -23.97 16.59 -5.88
CA GLU A 68 -23.76 15.96 -4.56
C GLU A 68 -22.55 16.55 -3.85
N LYS A 69 -21.42 16.71 -4.58
CA LYS A 69 -20.23 17.40 -4.06
C LYS A 69 -20.58 18.81 -3.59
N GLU A 70 -21.24 19.60 -4.43
CA GLU A 70 -21.62 20.99 -4.11
C GLU A 70 -22.59 21.09 -2.93
N ALA A 71 -23.46 20.11 -2.73
CA ALA A 71 -24.36 20.05 -1.60
C ALA A 71 -23.62 19.97 -0.25
N LEU A 72 -22.48 19.25 -0.19
CA LEU A 72 -21.65 19.12 1.01
C LEU A 72 -20.60 20.22 1.15
N THR A 73 -19.95 20.60 0.04
CA THR A 73 -18.86 21.60 0.06
C THR A 73 -19.36 23.05 -0.02
N GLY A 74 -20.60 23.23 -0.39
CA GLY A 74 -21.19 24.55 -0.64
C GLY A 74 -20.83 25.15 -2.01
N GLY A 75 -20.06 24.42 -2.88
CA GLY A 75 -19.64 24.87 -4.21
C GLY A 75 -18.56 25.95 -4.21
N ASP A 76 -17.94 26.19 -5.35
CA ASP A 76 -16.73 27.05 -5.49
C ASP A 76 -17.01 28.48 -5.98
N GLY A 77 -18.26 28.84 -6.32
CA GLY A 77 -18.63 30.15 -6.82
C GLY A 77 -18.47 31.26 -5.78
N ALA A 78 -18.24 32.50 -6.25
CA ALA A 78 -18.10 33.69 -5.38
C ALA A 78 -19.33 33.88 -4.46
N ILE A 79 -20.53 33.67 -4.99
CA ILE A 79 -21.80 33.72 -4.24
C ILE A 79 -21.84 32.61 -3.18
N SER A 80 -21.42 31.40 -3.52
CA SER A 80 -21.34 30.27 -2.60
C SER A 80 -20.38 30.52 -1.44
N ARG A 81 -19.24 31.16 -1.71
CA ARG A 81 -18.29 31.59 -0.68
C ARG A 81 -18.89 32.61 0.28
N LEU A 82 -19.66 33.56 -0.24
CA LEU A 82 -20.35 34.57 0.58
C LEU A 82 -21.43 33.90 1.46
N LEU A 83 -22.25 33.04 0.88
CA LEU A 83 -23.29 32.30 1.61
C LEU A 83 -22.76 31.38 2.71
N ARG A 84 -21.59 30.79 2.52
CA ARG A 84 -20.89 30.03 3.59
C ARG A 84 -20.45 30.94 4.74
N LYS A 85 -19.90 32.11 4.44
CA LYS A 85 -19.48 33.10 5.46
C LYS A 85 -20.64 33.59 6.31
N THR A 86 -21.82 33.65 5.73
CA THR A 86 -23.08 34.09 6.45
C THR A 86 -23.81 32.93 7.14
N GLY A 87 -23.30 31.68 7.06
CA GLY A 87 -23.96 30.50 7.60
C GLY A 87 -25.18 30.01 6.84
N LEU A 88 -25.52 30.67 5.73
CA LEU A 88 -26.70 30.34 4.90
C LEU A 88 -26.47 29.11 4.01
N LYS A 89 -25.24 28.62 3.91
CA LYS A 89 -24.91 27.42 3.14
C LYS A 89 -24.05 26.46 3.95
N LYS A 90 -24.45 25.19 3.97
CA LYS A 90 -23.73 24.12 4.69
C LYS A 90 -22.32 23.97 4.12
N ASN A 91 -21.34 23.81 5.00
CA ASN A 91 -19.98 23.36 4.65
C ASN A 91 -19.66 22.15 5.53
N ALA A 92 -19.75 20.98 4.96
CA ALA A 92 -19.48 19.71 5.63
C ALA A 92 -18.08 19.13 5.28
N VAL A 93 -17.16 19.99 4.83
CA VAL A 93 -15.77 19.57 4.54
C VAL A 93 -15.05 19.28 5.84
N ARG A 94 -14.49 18.07 5.96
CA ARG A 94 -13.63 17.64 7.04
C ARG A 94 -12.27 17.25 6.46
N VAL A 95 -11.25 18.01 6.78
CA VAL A 95 -9.86 17.66 6.48
C VAL A 95 -9.33 16.78 7.62
N VAL A 96 -8.79 15.62 7.27
CA VAL A 96 -8.21 14.65 8.20
C VAL A 96 -6.70 14.68 8.02
N GLU A 97 -6.01 15.24 9.00
CA GLU A 97 -4.56 15.42 9.00
C GLU A 97 -3.85 14.45 9.96
N GLY A 98 -4.54 14.00 10.99
CA GLY A 98 -4.04 13.04 11.97
C GLY A 98 -3.85 11.65 11.39
N MET A 99 -3.03 10.85 12.05
CA MET A 99 -2.81 9.45 11.65
C MET A 99 -4.12 8.65 11.75
N TYR A 100 -4.89 8.85 12.83
CA TYR A 100 -6.17 8.18 13.05
C TYR A 100 -7.15 9.09 13.79
N GLU A 101 -8.26 9.42 13.14
CA GLU A 101 -9.34 10.26 13.67
C GLU A 101 -10.66 9.47 13.60
N PRO A 102 -11.01 8.66 14.63
CA PRO A 102 -12.16 7.76 14.58
C PRO A 102 -13.52 8.49 14.61
N ASP A 103 -13.56 9.74 15.01
CA ASP A 103 -14.77 10.57 15.03
C ASP A 103 -15.40 10.74 13.64
N ILE A 104 -14.64 10.57 12.55
CA ILE A 104 -15.19 10.61 11.19
C ILE A 104 -16.29 9.56 10.98
N PHE A 105 -16.23 8.42 11.67
CA PHE A 105 -17.24 7.37 11.54
C PHE A 105 -18.59 7.72 12.16
N SER A 106 -18.66 8.74 13.01
CA SER A 106 -19.92 9.27 13.57
C SER A 106 -20.64 10.25 12.64
N LEU A 107 -19.96 10.74 11.58
CA LEU A 107 -20.53 11.72 10.66
C LEU A 107 -21.58 11.09 9.75
N ASP A 108 -22.71 11.79 9.56
CA ASP A 108 -23.78 11.37 8.64
C ASP A 108 -23.68 12.05 7.28
N ASP A 109 -23.25 13.33 7.29
CA ASP A 109 -23.01 14.12 6.08
C ASP A 109 -21.62 14.76 6.16
N ALA A 110 -20.69 14.34 5.29
CA ALA A 110 -19.34 14.91 5.22
C ALA A 110 -18.71 14.77 3.83
N TYR A 111 -17.88 15.75 3.49
CA TYR A 111 -16.90 15.66 2.40
C TYR A 111 -15.52 15.52 3.03
N LEU A 112 -14.95 14.32 2.94
CA LEU A 112 -13.71 13.95 3.61
C LEU A 112 -12.50 14.16 2.69
N VAL A 113 -11.53 14.90 3.18
CA VAL A 113 -10.25 15.16 2.50
C VAL A 113 -9.11 14.62 3.36
N GLY A 114 -8.30 13.70 2.84
CA GLY A 114 -7.20 13.12 3.58
C GLY A 114 -6.59 11.90 2.91
N TYR A 115 -5.50 11.40 3.47
CA TYR A 115 -4.81 10.20 2.98
C TYR A 115 -5.20 8.93 3.72
N PHE A 116 -5.71 9.02 4.93
CA PHE A 116 -6.21 7.88 5.74
C PHE A 116 -5.21 6.72 5.81
N ALA A 117 -3.94 7.03 6.08
CA ALA A 117 -2.84 6.08 5.97
C ALA A 117 -2.87 4.95 7.00
N CYS A 118 -3.52 5.16 8.15
CA CYS A 118 -3.58 4.22 9.25
C CYS A 118 -4.39 2.97 8.88
N ASN A 119 -3.83 1.79 9.17
CA ASN A 119 -4.50 0.51 8.93
C ASN A 119 -5.83 0.39 9.68
N LYS A 120 -5.92 1.00 10.85
CA LYS A 120 -7.08 0.94 11.73
C LYS A 120 -8.37 1.53 11.14
N TYR A 121 -8.27 2.37 10.12
CA TYR A 121 -9.46 2.89 9.43
C TYR A 121 -10.27 1.79 8.73
N TYR A 122 -9.63 0.71 8.25
CA TYR A 122 -10.25 -0.26 7.35
C TYR A 122 -9.72 -1.70 7.48
N GLU A 123 -8.97 -2.02 8.55
CA GLU A 123 -8.39 -3.37 8.71
C GLU A 123 -9.44 -4.48 8.70
N ASP A 124 -10.61 -4.23 9.25
CA ASP A 124 -11.73 -5.17 9.32
C ASP A 124 -12.43 -5.41 7.97
N VAL A 125 -12.27 -4.52 6.99
CA VAL A 125 -12.81 -4.67 5.64
C VAL A 125 -11.79 -5.14 4.61
N LEU A 126 -10.53 -5.36 4.98
CA LEU A 126 -9.50 -5.88 4.08
C LEU A 126 -9.90 -7.17 3.35
N PRO A 127 -10.59 -8.14 3.96
CA PRO A 127 -11.06 -9.33 3.24
C PRO A 127 -12.02 -9.00 2.09
N ALA A 128 -12.87 -7.99 2.24
CA ALA A 128 -13.74 -7.52 1.18
C ALA A 128 -12.96 -6.82 0.07
N ILE A 129 -12.00 -5.97 0.44
CA ILE A 129 -11.13 -5.26 -0.52
C ILE A 129 -10.31 -6.25 -1.35
N ARG A 130 -9.76 -7.30 -0.74
CA ARG A 130 -9.03 -8.37 -1.45
C ARG A 130 -9.90 -9.08 -2.50
N ARG A 131 -11.20 -9.24 -2.24
CA ARG A 131 -12.15 -9.81 -3.23
C ARG A 131 -12.50 -8.82 -4.34
N ASP A 132 -12.58 -7.53 -4.01
CA ASP A 132 -12.93 -6.50 -5.00
C ASP A 132 -11.79 -6.22 -5.99
N VAL A 133 -10.55 -6.31 -5.52
CA VAL A 133 -9.36 -5.98 -6.31
C VAL A 133 -9.04 -7.12 -7.27
N VAL A 134 -9.33 -6.89 -8.55
CA VAL A 134 -8.99 -7.80 -9.65
C VAL A 134 -7.97 -7.13 -10.55
N PHE A 135 -6.74 -7.62 -10.53
CA PHE A 135 -5.67 -7.09 -11.36
C PHE A 135 -5.90 -7.40 -12.84
N PRO A 136 -5.52 -6.48 -13.75
CA PRO A 136 -5.51 -6.76 -15.20
C PRO A 136 -4.38 -7.72 -15.58
N VAL A 137 -4.44 -8.22 -16.78
CA VAL A 137 -3.28 -8.90 -17.40
C VAL A 137 -2.40 -7.83 -18.05
N ASN A 138 -1.08 -7.97 -17.95
CA ASN A 138 -0.16 -7.05 -18.63
C ASN A 138 -0.41 -7.14 -20.16
N PRO A 139 -0.63 -6.02 -20.86
CA PRO A 139 -0.83 -6.03 -22.32
C PRO A 139 0.41 -6.45 -23.11
N ASP A 140 1.61 -6.30 -22.55
CA ASP A 140 2.85 -6.88 -23.09
C ASP A 140 2.88 -8.38 -22.75
N GLY A 141 2.83 -9.23 -23.78
CA GLY A 141 2.78 -10.67 -23.62
C GLY A 141 4.02 -11.23 -22.90
N THR A 142 5.20 -10.68 -23.16
CA THR A 142 6.44 -11.11 -22.49
C THR A 142 6.42 -10.76 -21.01
N ALA A 143 5.95 -9.57 -20.67
CA ALA A 143 5.79 -9.16 -19.27
C ALA A 143 4.67 -9.96 -18.57
N ALA A 144 3.60 -10.31 -19.28
CA ALA A 144 2.54 -11.17 -18.76
C ALA A 144 3.05 -12.58 -18.43
N GLU A 145 3.90 -13.15 -19.28
CA GLU A 145 4.54 -14.45 -19.02
C GLU A 145 5.49 -14.39 -17.81
N LYS A 146 6.31 -13.34 -17.71
CA LYS A 146 7.17 -13.11 -16.54
C LYS A 146 6.36 -12.97 -15.26
N ASN A 147 5.26 -12.21 -15.27
CA ASN A 147 4.38 -12.09 -14.11
C ASN A 147 3.80 -13.43 -13.69
N ARG A 148 3.34 -14.25 -14.67
CA ARG A 148 2.81 -15.59 -14.37
C ARG A 148 3.89 -16.48 -13.74
N ALA A 149 5.07 -16.54 -14.35
CA ALA A 149 6.17 -17.35 -13.84
C ALA A 149 6.59 -16.91 -12.43
N ALA A 150 6.69 -15.59 -12.20
CA ALA A 150 7.02 -15.04 -10.89
C ALA A 150 5.95 -15.40 -9.83
N MET A 151 4.66 -15.26 -10.15
CA MET A 151 3.59 -15.65 -9.23
C MET A 151 3.61 -17.15 -8.90
N GLU A 152 3.80 -18.01 -9.89
CA GLU A 152 3.93 -19.45 -9.70
C GLU A 152 5.15 -19.82 -8.83
N GLN A 153 6.24 -19.07 -8.95
CA GLN A 153 7.42 -19.26 -8.13
C GLN A 153 7.16 -18.79 -6.69
N MET A 154 6.63 -17.58 -6.49
CA MET A 154 6.26 -17.06 -5.17
C MET A 154 5.25 -17.95 -4.44
N ASP A 155 4.32 -18.58 -5.16
CA ASP A 155 3.35 -19.50 -4.58
C ASP A 155 3.97 -20.83 -4.10
N ARG A 156 5.12 -21.23 -4.66
CA ARG A 156 5.91 -22.37 -4.16
C ARG A 156 6.85 -22.00 -3.02
N GLU A 157 7.30 -20.75 -2.97
CA GLU A 157 8.26 -20.21 -2.00
C GLU A 157 7.55 -19.71 -0.73
N THR A 158 7.01 -20.62 0.07
CA THR A 158 6.22 -20.29 1.26
C THR A 158 6.80 -20.87 2.54
N PHE A 159 6.39 -20.35 3.69
CA PHE A 159 6.74 -20.95 4.97
C PHE A 159 6.19 -22.40 5.09
N ALA A 160 4.96 -22.62 4.61
CA ALA A 160 4.30 -23.92 4.65
C ALA A 160 4.99 -24.98 3.77
N ALA A 161 5.58 -24.58 2.64
CA ALA A 161 6.34 -25.49 1.77
C ALA A 161 7.60 -26.10 2.44
N GLY A 162 7.96 -25.62 3.62
CA GLY A 162 9.02 -26.14 4.47
C GLY A 162 8.52 -26.73 5.79
N GLY A 163 7.20 -26.92 5.95
CA GLY A 163 6.60 -27.54 7.12
C GLY A 163 7.13 -28.94 7.39
N GLU A 164 7.06 -29.37 8.66
CA GLU A 164 7.43 -30.73 9.05
C GLU A 164 6.63 -31.70 8.17
N ALA A 165 7.36 -32.53 7.43
CA ALA A 165 6.76 -33.63 6.71
C ALA A 165 6.07 -34.56 7.77
N HIS A 166 4.75 -34.45 7.84
CA HIS A 166 3.92 -35.52 8.29
C HIS A 166 3.95 -36.62 7.23
N ASP A 167 5.14 -37.20 7.00
CA ASP A 167 5.24 -38.41 6.19
C ASP A 167 6.46 -39.23 6.58
N ALA A 168 6.25 -39.99 7.64
CA ALA A 168 7.01 -41.18 7.94
C ALA A 168 6.55 -42.36 7.06
N ALA A 169 6.24 -42.17 5.78
CA ALA A 169 5.73 -43.24 4.92
C ALA A 169 6.43 -43.38 3.55
N ASP A 170 7.25 -42.44 3.11
CA ASP A 170 7.99 -42.60 1.86
C ASP A 170 9.43 -42.16 2.06
N GLY A 171 10.36 -43.13 2.00
CA GLY A 171 11.79 -42.99 2.31
C GLY A 171 12.59 -42.08 1.36
N GLN A 172 12.09 -40.90 1.03
CA GLN A 172 12.85 -39.87 0.33
C GLN A 172 13.53 -38.94 1.34
N GLN A 173 14.81 -39.21 1.53
CA GLN A 173 15.74 -38.41 2.34
C GLN A 173 15.85 -36.98 1.82
N GLY A 174 15.62 -36.01 2.72
CA GLY A 174 16.36 -34.74 2.78
C GLY A 174 16.42 -33.87 1.52
N GLY A 175 15.29 -33.59 0.87
CA GLY A 175 15.24 -32.50 -0.11
C GLY A 175 15.44 -31.14 0.59
N GLU A 176 16.31 -30.29 0.07
CA GLU A 176 16.53 -28.92 0.56
C GLU A 176 15.19 -28.15 0.52
N LYS A 177 14.81 -27.54 1.65
CA LYS A 177 13.55 -26.78 1.72
C LYS A 177 13.58 -25.62 0.73
N PRO A 178 12.50 -25.37 -0.03
CA PRO A 178 12.46 -24.22 -0.93
C PRO A 178 12.68 -22.93 -0.15
N PRO A 179 13.25 -21.88 -0.78
CA PRO A 179 13.36 -20.57 -0.15
C PRO A 179 11.96 -20.00 0.15
N VAL A 180 11.92 -18.99 0.98
CA VAL A 180 10.71 -18.23 1.29
C VAL A 180 10.74 -16.93 0.48
N SER A 181 9.67 -16.65 -0.28
CA SER A 181 9.55 -15.42 -1.06
C SER A 181 9.45 -14.19 -0.17
N CYS A 182 10.32 -13.22 -0.39
CA CYS A 182 10.39 -11.96 0.34
C CYS A 182 10.41 -10.78 -0.63
N SER A 183 9.35 -9.97 -0.66
CA SER A 183 9.35 -8.73 -1.42
C SER A 183 10.07 -7.61 -0.66
N ILE A 184 10.96 -6.89 -1.33
CA ILE A 184 11.60 -5.66 -0.83
C ILE A 184 11.26 -4.53 -1.79
N HIS A 185 10.65 -3.46 -1.27
CA HIS A 185 10.28 -2.30 -2.07
C HIS A 185 11.14 -1.09 -1.75
N PHE A 186 11.70 -0.46 -2.79
CA PHE A 186 12.43 0.81 -2.71
C PHE A 186 11.63 1.91 -3.38
N ARG A 187 11.25 2.94 -2.65
CA ARG A 187 10.64 4.14 -3.21
C ARG A 187 11.68 5.21 -3.40
N ARG A 188 11.90 5.64 -4.64
CA ARG A 188 12.91 6.63 -5.01
C ARG A 188 12.28 7.82 -5.72
N GLY A 189 11.93 7.75 -6.95
CA GLY A 189 11.25 8.72 -7.80
C GLY A 189 11.04 10.11 -7.19
N ASP A 190 9.80 10.42 -6.87
CA ASP A 190 9.42 11.68 -6.22
C ASP A 190 9.99 11.88 -4.80
N TYR A 191 10.45 10.80 -4.12
CA TYR A 191 11.09 10.91 -2.80
C TYR A 191 12.51 11.51 -2.86
N LEU A 192 13.15 11.50 -4.01
CA LEU A 192 14.45 12.17 -4.21
C LEU A 192 14.33 13.68 -4.42
N ASP A 193 13.09 14.19 -4.59
CA ASP A 193 12.86 15.61 -4.71
C ASP A 193 13.06 16.31 -3.36
N PRO A 194 13.88 17.37 -3.27
CA PRO A 194 14.04 18.15 -2.04
C PRO A 194 12.72 18.67 -1.44
N ALA A 195 11.70 18.91 -2.28
CA ALA A 195 10.37 19.31 -1.82
C ALA A 195 9.69 18.21 -0.98
N ASN A 196 10.11 16.96 -1.13
CA ASN A 196 9.60 15.79 -0.41
C ASN A 196 10.58 15.26 0.66
N SER A 197 11.50 16.11 1.14
CA SER A 197 12.52 15.74 2.14
C SER A 197 11.93 15.13 3.42
N PHE A 198 10.67 15.41 3.74
CA PHE A 198 9.94 14.80 4.86
C PHE A 198 9.68 13.28 4.68
N LEU A 199 9.91 12.72 3.51
CA LEU A 199 9.80 11.28 3.20
C LEU A 199 11.16 10.58 3.15
N THR A 200 12.27 11.32 3.22
CA THR A 200 13.62 10.78 3.11
C THR A 200 14.22 10.40 4.47
N GLY A 201 15.28 9.59 4.48
CA GLY A 201 15.99 9.19 5.69
C GLY A 201 15.21 8.21 6.59
N ILE A 202 14.10 7.66 6.12
CA ILE A 202 13.25 6.71 6.84
C ILE A 202 13.65 5.27 6.48
N CYS A 203 13.64 4.94 5.19
CA CYS A 203 14.07 3.64 4.68
C CYS A 203 15.55 3.71 4.28
N THR A 204 16.41 3.73 5.27
CA THR A 204 17.87 3.73 5.12
C THR A 204 18.38 2.34 4.74
N GLU A 205 19.64 2.21 4.41
CA GLU A 205 20.28 0.89 4.24
C GLU A 205 20.15 0.06 5.53
N ALA A 206 20.42 0.66 6.69
CA ALA A 206 20.27 0.01 7.99
C ALA A 206 18.84 -0.51 8.25
N TYR A 207 17.80 0.21 7.79
CA TYR A 207 16.41 -0.27 7.86
C TYR A 207 16.23 -1.60 7.13
N TYR A 208 16.68 -1.70 5.87
CA TYR A 208 16.54 -2.93 5.08
C TYR A 208 17.40 -4.07 5.62
N GLU A 209 18.63 -3.79 6.02
CA GLU A 209 19.51 -4.77 6.68
C GLU A 209 18.91 -5.25 8.01
N GLY A 210 18.34 -4.35 8.79
CA GLY A 210 17.65 -4.68 10.04
C GLY A 210 16.45 -5.59 9.82
N ALA A 211 15.67 -5.35 8.74
CA ALA A 211 14.55 -6.20 8.37
C ALA A 211 15.00 -7.62 7.96
N VAL A 212 16.07 -7.72 7.16
CA VAL A 212 16.66 -9.02 6.77
C VAL A 212 17.24 -9.74 7.99
N ARG A 213 17.96 -9.05 8.86
CA ARG A 213 18.49 -9.61 10.12
C ARG A 213 17.36 -10.15 10.99
N TYR A 214 16.27 -9.40 11.17
CA TYR A 214 15.09 -9.86 11.89
C TYR A 214 14.56 -11.20 11.32
N LEU A 215 14.44 -11.31 9.99
CA LEU A 215 13.97 -12.55 9.37
C LEU A 215 14.93 -13.73 9.63
N LYS A 216 16.22 -13.53 9.56
CA LYS A 216 17.22 -14.57 9.84
C LYS A 216 17.19 -15.04 11.31
N GLU A 217 16.97 -14.12 12.23
CA GLU A 217 16.83 -14.42 13.66
C GLU A 217 15.53 -15.14 13.99
N GLN A 218 14.40 -14.73 13.38
CA GLN A 218 13.10 -15.36 13.64
C GLN A 218 12.93 -16.70 12.93
N TYR A 219 13.60 -16.91 11.81
CA TYR A 219 13.49 -18.13 10.99
C TYR A 219 14.86 -18.74 10.71
N PRO A 220 15.58 -19.22 11.74
CA PRO A 220 16.92 -19.74 11.60
C PRO A 220 16.95 -20.95 10.65
N GLY A 221 17.94 -20.97 9.76
CA GLY A 221 18.11 -22.02 8.76
C GLY A 221 17.13 -21.95 7.56
N ARG A 222 16.23 -20.95 7.51
CA ARG A 222 15.42 -20.70 6.31
C ARG A 222 16.20 -19.81 5.36
N ARG A 223 16.20 -20.18 4.06
CA ARG A 223 16.68 -19.32 2.98
C ARG A 223 15.53 -18.46 2.48
N PHE A 224 15.85 -17.28 1.96
CA PHE A 224 14.90 -16.36 1.37
C PHE A 224 15.27 -16.10 -0.08
N HIS A 225 14.23 -15.92 -0.93
CA HIS A 225 14.37 -15.37 -2.26
C HIS A 225 13.86 -13.94 -2.22
N TYR A 226 14.73 -12.96 -2.46
CA TYR A 226 14.41 -11.55 -2.37
C TYR A 226 13.95 -11.03 -3.74
N TRP A 227 12.68 -10.67 -3.82
CA TRP A 227 12.07 -10.04 -4.97
C TRP A 227 12.13 -8.52 -4.79
N LEU A 228 12.93 -7.83 -5.61
CA LEU A 228 13.23 -6.41 -5.45
C LEU A 228 12.37 -5.58 -6.39
N PHE A 229 11.62 -4.64 -5.83
CA PHE A 229 10.69 -3.75 -6.53
C PHE A 229 11.12 -2.30 -6.35
N SER A 230 11.15 -1.52 -7.42
CA SER A 230 11.47 -0.10 -7.36
C SER A 230 10.96 0.65 -8.59
N ASP A 231 10.63 1.93 -8.41
CA ASP A 231 10.48 2.90 -9.50
C ASP A 231 11.83 3.36 -10.10
N ASP A 232 12.96 2.85 -9.55
CA ASP A 232 14.33 2.97 -10.05
C ASP A 232 14.96 1.56 -10.10
N PRO A 233 14.76 0.81 -11.21
CA PRO A 233 15.27 -0.56 -11.32
C PRO A 233 16.80 -0.66 -11.29
N ASP A 234 17.53 0.37 -11.72
CA ASP A 234 19.00 0.35 -11.69
C ASP A 234 19.52 0.46 -10.26
N PHE A 235 18.85 1.25 -9.43
CA PHE A 235 19.11 1.23 -7.99
C PHE A 235 18.84 -0.15 -7.38
N ALA A 236 17.70 -0.77 -7.71
CA ALA A 236 17.39 -2.09 -7.21
C ALA A 236 18.45 -3.14 -7.61
N ARG A 237 18.96 -3.09 -8.85
CA ARG A 237 20.07 -3.97 -9.34
C ARG A 237 21.38 -3.78 -8.58
N SER A 238 21.60 -2.60 -7.99
CA SER A 238 22.79 -2.34 -7.19
C SER A 238 22.72 -2.92 -5.76
N ARG A 239 21.57 -3.51 -5.39
CA ARG A 239 21.31 -4.04 -4.06
C ARG A 239 21.35 -5.56 -4.07
N HIS A 240 21.89 -6.11 -2.99
CA HIS A 240 21.89 -7.54 -2.73
C HIS A 240 21.58 -7.77 -1.24
N PHE A 241 20.73 -8.75 -0.97
CA PHE A 241 20.31 -9.09 0.39
C PHE A 241 20.56 -10.55 0.68
N GLY A 242 20.73 -10.86 1.95
CA GLY A 242 21.00 -12.20 2.42
C GLY A 242 22.45 -12.63 2.28
N ASP A 243 22.69 -13.89 2.59
CA ASP A 243 23.99 -14.54 2.46
C ASP A 243 24.21 -14.98 1.00
N GLY A 244 25.46 -15.22 0.58
CA GLY A 244 25.84 -15.34 -0.82
C GLY A 244 25.10 -16.37 -1.70
N ASP A 245 24.37 -17.31 -1.10
CA ASP A 245 23.59 -18.35 -1.80
C ASP A 245 22.09 -17.98 -1.95
N GLU A 246 21.67 -16.81 -1.48
CA GLU A 246 20.26 -16.37 -1.56
C GLU A 246 20.00 -15.60 -2.85
N GLU A 247 18.91 -15.98 -3.51
CA GLU A 247 18.54 -15.39 -4.79
C GLU A 247 17.94 -13.99 -4.61
N ASN A 248 18.33 -13.07 -5.51
CA ASN A 248 17.79 -11.70 -5.59
C ASN A 248 17.30 -11.45 -7.02
N THR A 249 16.00 -11.29 -7.19
CA THR A 249 15.37 -11.03 -8.49
C THR A 249 14.78 -9.62 -8.55
N VAL A 250 15.28 -8.79 -9.47
CA VAL A 250 14.73 -7.45 -9.69
C VAL A 250 13.54 -7.51 -10.63
N VAL A 251 12.39 -7.05 -10.19
CA VAL A 251 11.18 -6.89 -11.02
C VAL A 251 11.25 -5.53 -11.73
N TYR A 252 11.32 -5.54 -13.06
CA TYR A 252 11.47 -4.32 -13.88
C TYR A 252 10.59 -4.30 -15.14
N TRP A 253 9.79 -5.33 -15.35
CA TRP A 253 9.05 -5.52 -16.60
C TRP A 253 7.63 -4.92 -16.57
N ASN A 254 7.13 -4.52 -15.41
CA ASN A 254 5.86 -3.83 -15.28
C ASN A 254 6.08 -2.32 -15.33
N THR A 255 5.76 -1.67 -16.43
CA THR A 255 6.00 -0.25 -16.64
C THR A 255 4.72 0.53 -16.93
N GLY A 256 4.75 1.85 -16.72
CA GLY A 256 3.62 2.73 -16.96
C GLY A 256 2.36 2.26 -16.22
N LYS A 257 1.24 2.12 -16.94
CA LYS A 257 -0.04 1.67 -16.35
C LYS A 257 0.01 0.23 -15.82
N SER A 258 0.99 -0.57 -16.26
CA SER A 258 1.15 -1.94 -15.77
C SER A 258 1.94 -2.02 -14.45
N SER A 259 2.50 -0.91 -13.94
CA SER A 259 3.24 -0.89 -12.67
C SER A 259 2.41 -1.35 -11.46
N LEU A 260 1.05 -1.24 -11.53
CA LEU A 260 0.18 -1.81 -10.49
C LEU A 260 0.36 -3.32 -10.32
N LEU A 261 0.88 -4.04 -11.32
CA LEU A 261 1.13 -5.48 -11.25
C LEU A 261 2.30 -5.83 -10.32
N ASP A 262 3.19 -4.88 -10.02
CA ASP A 262 4.18 -5.05 -8.96
C ASP A 262 3.49 -5.20 -7.59
N MET A 263 2.40 -4.47 -7.35
CA MET A 263 1.57 -4.64 -6.15
C MET A 263 0.96 -6.06 -6.09
N GLN A 264 0.54 -6.61 -7.22
CA GLN A 264 0.06 -8.00 -7.32
C GLN A 264 1.16 -9.00 -6.95
N LEU A 265 2.37 -8.83 -7.50
CA LEU A 265 3.50 -9.70 -7.20
C LEU A 265 3.89 -9.60 -5.71
N MET A 266 4.01 -8.39 -5.17
CA MET A 266 4.27 -8.20 -3.73
C MET A 266 3.25 -8.95 -2.87
N SER A 267 1.95 -8.95 -3.25
CA SER A 267 0.90 -9.61 -2.49
C SER A 267 0.98 -11.15 -2.50
N ARG A 268 1.84 -11.74 -3.32
CA ARG A 268 2.08 -13.19 -3.39
C ARG A 268 3.24 -13.65 -2.51
N CYS A 269 4.13 -12.74 -2.14
CA CYS A 269 5.28 -13.08 -1.31
C CYS A 269 4.86 -13.42 0.13
N SER A 270 5.55 -14.38 0.75
CA SER A 270 5.33 -14.76 2.16
C SER A 270 5.80 -13.68 3.14
N VAL A 271 6.76 -12.84 2.72
CA VAL A 271 7.29 -11.72 3.49
C VAL A 271 7.20 -10.45 2.66
N ASN A 272 6.82 -9.34 3.29
CA ASN A 272 6.81 -8.03 2.66
C ASN A 272 7.62 -7.03 3.48
N ILE A 273 8.78 -6.60 2.98
CA ILE A 273 9.58 -5.48 3.50
C ILE A 273 9.20 -4.22 2.72
N CYS A 274 8.37 -3.40 3.32
CA CYS A 274 7.81 -2.21 2.68
C CYS A 274 8.73 -0.99 2.83
N ALA A 275 8.77 -0.13 1.81
CA ALA A 275 9.17 1.27 2.01
C ALA A 275 8.10 2.04 2.80
N ASN A 276 8.38 3.30 3.18
CA ASN A 276 7.37 4.25 3.71
C ASN A 276 6.41 4.73 2.59
N SER A 277 5.99 3.82 1.74
CA SER A 277 5.16 4.07 0.57
C SER A 277 3.82 3.34 0.66
N THR A 278 2.75 4.09 0.46
CA THR A 278 1.39 3.52 0.42
C THR A 278 1.23 2.45 -0.65
N PHE A 279 2.03 2.50 -1.72
CA PHE A 279 2.05 1.47 -2.75
C PHE A 279 2.47 0.10 -2.20
N SER A 280 3.62 0.01 -1.54
CA SER A 280 4.07 -1.26 -0.95
C SER A 280 3.22 -1.70 0.25
N PHE A 281 2.67 -0.75 1.01
CA PHE A 281 1.69 -1.09 2.06
C PHE A 281 0.45 -1.79 1.48
N TRP A 282 0.01 -1.42 0.26
CA TRP A 282 -1.09 -2.12 -0.39
C TRP A 282 -0.67 -3.46 -0.98
N GLY A 283 0.55 -3.60 -1.50
CA GLY A 283 1.10 -4.91 -1.84
C GLY A 283 1.01 -5.88 -0.66
N ALA A 284 1.44 -5.44 0.53
CA ALA A 284 1.36 -6.23 1.76
C ALA A 284 -0.09 -6.46 2.26
N ARG A 285 -0.96 -5.44 2.24
CA ARG A 285 -2.36 -5.56 2.69
C ARG A 285 -3.21 -6.47 1.81
N LEU A 286 -2.92 -6.51 0.51
CA LEU A 286 -3.59 -7.41 -0.43
C LEU A 286 -3.12 -8.86 -0.32
N ASN A 287 -2.06 -9.13 0.43
CA ASN A 287 -1.59 -10.47 0.70
C ASN A 287 -2.69 -11.29 1.41
N PRO A 288 -3.15 -12.41 0.83
CA PRO A 288 -4.22 -13.20 1.41
C PRO A 288 -3.73 -14.18 2.48
N ARG A 289 -2.41 -14.34 2.66
CA ARG A 289 -1.82 -15.33 3.58
C ARG A 289 -1.96 -14.87 5.02
N GLU A 290 -2.44 -15.74 5.88
CA GLU A 290 -2.54 -15.47 7.31
C GLU A 290 -1.18 -15.50 8.02
N ASP A 291 -0.23 -16.27 7.46
CA ASP A 291 1.15 -16.41 7.93
C ASP A 291 2.12 -15.38 7.32
N ALA A 292 1.63 -14.42 6.57
CA ALA A 292 2.47 -13.40 5.96
C ALA A 292 3.17 -12.53 7.00
N VAL A 293 4.48 -12.35 6.83
CA VAL A 293 5.29 -11.44 7.65
C VAL A 293 5.32 -10.06 7.00
N LEU A 294 4.74 -9.08 7.67
CA LEU A 294 4.60 -7.73 7.16
C LEU A 294 5.53 -6.78 7.93
N ILE A 295 6.55 -6.27 7.26
CA ILE A 295 7.56 -5.38 7.84
C ILE A 295 7.42 -3.99 7.21
N ARG A 296 7.42 -2.96 8.05
CA ARG A 296 7.38 -1.57 7.61
C ARG A 296 8.30 -0.69 8.45
N PRO A 297 8.70 0.49 7.95
CA PRO A 297 9.39 1.46 8.79
C PRO A 297 8.45 1.97 9.90
N SER A 298 9.01 2.19 11.08
CA SER A 298 8.28 2.69 12.26
C SER A 298 7.69 4.09 12.05
N THR A 299 8.24 4.84 11.11
CA THR A 299 7.80 6.20 10.76
C THR A 299 7.33 6.24 9.31
N HIS A 300 6.27 7.00 9.03
CA HIS A 300 5.79 7.20 7.66
C HIS A 300 6.38 8.46 7.01
N ARG A 301 6.46 9.56 7.78
CA ARG A 301 7.05 10.84 7.39
C ARG A 301 7.71 11.51 8.61
N THR A 302 8.79 12.23 8.40
CA THR A 302 9.54 12.87 9.49
C THR A 302 8.79 14.02 10.15
N THR A 303 7.78 14.57 9.50
CA THR A 303 6.93 15.65 10.03
C THR A 303 5.75 15.16 10.89
N GLN A 304 5.53 13.84 10.96
CA GLN A 304 4.48 13.24 11.77
C GLN A 304 5.01 11.92 12.35
N VAL A 305 5.53 12.00 13.55
CA VAL A 305 6.10 10.87 14.29
C VAL A 305 5.17 10.53 15.45
N GLU A 306 4.64 9.32 15.41
CA GLU A 306 3.83 8.76 16.50
C GLU A 306 4.70 7.96 17.46
N SER A 307 4.22 7.79 18.70
CA SER A 307 4.93 6.94 19.63
C SER A 307 4.92 5.46 19.20
N PRO A 308 5.92 4.65 19.60
CA PRO A 308 5.93 3.22 19.30
C PRO A 308 4.63 2.50 19.71
N GLU A 309 4.09 2.83 20.88
CA GLU A 309 2.86 2.20 21.41
C GLU A 309 1.66 2.51 20.49
N LEU A 310 1.52 3.75 20.03
CA LEU A 310 0.47 4.12 19.08
C LEU A 310 0.68 3.44 17.72
N MET A 311 1.92 3.35 17.26
CA MET A 311 2.21 2.67 15.99
C MET A 311 1.84 1.18 16.04
N HIS A 312 2.08 0.48 17.16
CA HIS A 312 1.60 -0.90 17.32
C HIS A 312 0.08 -1.02 17.37
N VAL A 313 -0.61 -0.04 17.94
CA VAL A 313 -2.09 0.02 17.91
C VAL A 313 -2.61 0.27 16.50
N TYR A 314 -1.96 1.17 15.74
CA TYR A 314 -2.41 1.57 14.41
C TYR A 314 -2.07 0.55 13.32
N TRP A 315 -1.01 -0.24 13.55
CA TRP A 315 -0.46 -1.22 12.61
C TRP A 315 -0.32 -2.59 13.28
N LYS A 316 -1.41 -3.05 13.86
CA LYS A 316 -1.46 -4.36 14.52
C LYS A 316 -0.98 -5.45 13.56
N ASN A 317 -0.17 -6.38 14.07
CA ASN A 317 0.44 -7.49 13.32
C ASN A 317 1.50 -7.07 12.27
N TRP A 318 1.96 -5.82 12.30
CA TRP A 318 3.11 -5.39 11.52
C TRP A 318 4.36 -5.32 12.37
N ILE A 319 5.46 -5.75 11.80
CA ILE A 319 6.79 -5.59 12.40
C ILE A 319 7.27 -4.16 12.08
N LEU A 320 7.65 -3.43 13.11
CA LEU A 320 8.10 -2.04 13.00
C LEU A 320 9.60 -1.98 13.18
N ILE A 321 10.31 -1.44 12.20
CA ILE A 321 11.76 -1.26 12.23
C ILE A 321 12.07 0.21 12.00
N ASN A 322 12.98 0.78 12.79
CA ASN A 322 13.36 2.19 12.66
C ASN A 322 14.45 2.39 11.58
N ALA A 323 14.83 3.66 11.35
CA ALA A 323 15.85 4.00 10.36
C ALA A 323 17.27 3.50 10.73
N MET A 324 17.49 3.08 11.99
CA MET A 324 18.75 2.48 12.46
C MET A 324 18.76 0.95 12.31
N GLY A 325 17.67 0.35 11.81
CA GLY A 325 17.52 -1.08 11.65
C GLY A 325 17.17 -1.81 12.94
N GLU A 326 16.62 -1.12 13.92
CA GLU A 326 16.23 -1.68 15.21
C GLU A 326 14.72 -1.97 15.23
N LEU A 327 14.36 -3.09 15.84
CA LEU A 327 12.96 -3.44 16.13
C LEU A 327 12.41 -2.48 17.18
N ILE A 328 11.19 -2.01 16.94
CA ILE A 328 10.50 -1.06 17.82
C ILE A 328 9.39 -1.78 18.59
#